data_2e15b377ae2b99adbb96ecf7f33b6e77
#
_entry.id   2e15b377ae2b99adbb96ecf7f33b6e77
#
_cell.length_a   1.000
_cell.length_b   1.000
_cell.length_c   1.000
_cell.angle_alpha   90.00
_cell.angle_beta   90.00
_cell.angle_gamma   90.00
#
_symmetry.space_group_name_H-M   'P 1'
#
loop_
_entity.id
_entity.type
_entity.pdbx_description
1 polymer ?
#
loop_
_entity_poly.entity_id
_entity_poly.type
_entity_poly.pdbx_seq_one_letter_code
_entity_poly.pdbx_strand_id
1 'polypeptide(L)'
;YEMLRSLVGSEMCIRDSAYYAQKAGKPDIAADMCTRAEEALAGREKDEYLLLYMGLFIAYYLMTNPERGWEYAERCIDWSLRTNTLKKYRFSCDMVEALKYEMRPEVHLALPEEFPLYRADGVYSVSELGRYFYQQAEELARRYDARNGNSGYMDRLKEIMSN
;
A
#
# COMPACT_ATOMS: atom_id res chain seq x y z
N TYR A 1 -15.44 -18.11 5.44
CA TYR A 1 -15.09 -17.95 6.87
C TYR A 1 -13.95 -18.88 7.29
N GLU A 2 -13.97 -20.15 6.88
CA GLU A 2 -12.87 -21.10 7.15
C GLU A 2 -11.59 -20.77 6.37
N MET A 3 -11.70 -20.28 5.14
CA MET A 3 -10.55 -19.83 4.35
C MET A 3 -9.84 -18.63 4.99
N LEU A 4 -10.59 -17.69 5.57
CA LEU A 4 -10.03 -16.57 6.35
C LEU A 4 -9.38 -17.07 7.66
N ARG A 5 -9.90 -18.11 8.30
CA ARG A 5 -9.29 -18.71 9.50
C ARG A 5 -8.00 -19.47 9.21
N SER A 6 -7.89 -20.15 8.08
CA SER A 6 -6.66 -20.87 7.69
C SER A 6 -5.53 -19.93 7.25
N LEU A 7 -5.88 -18.72 6.78
CA LEU A 7 -4.92 -17.66 6.42
C LEU A 7 -4.37 -16.89 7.64
N VAL A 8 -5.03 -16.98 8.79
CA VAL A 8 -4.71 -16.26 10.04
C VAL A 8 -3.43 -16.78 10.74
N GLY A 9 -2.72 -17.75 10.16
CA GLY A 9 -1.50 -18.32 10.75
C GLY A 9 -0.21 -17.52 10.53
N SER A 10 -0.19 -16.47 9.71
CA SER A 10 0.96 -15.61 9.53
C SER A 10 0.61 -14.14 9.73
N GLU A 11 1.45 -13.41 10.43
CA GLU A 11 1.34 -11.95 10.64
C GLU A 11 1.15 -11.17 9.32
N MET A 12 1.59 -11.75 8.21
CA MET A 12 1.50 -11.20 6.85
C MET A 12 0.07 -11.18 6.30
N CYS A 13 -0.75 -12.19 6.66
CA CYS A 13 -2.12 -12.31 6.15
C CYS A 13 -3.12 -11.44 6.91
N ILE A 14 -2.83 -11.04 8.14
CA ILE A 14 -3.75 -10.27 8.99
C ILE A 14 -4.00 -8.87 8.40
N ARG A 15 -2.97 -8.20 7.88
CA ARG A 15 -3.08 -6.83 7.33
C ARG A 15 -3.88 -6.79 6.03
N ASP A 16 -3.61 -7.73 5.14
CA ASP A 16 -4.37 -7.88 3.90
C ASP A 16 -5.82 -8.28 4.20
N SER A 17 -6.03 -9.06 5.26
CA SER A 17 -7.36 -9.52 5.68
C SER A 17 -8.28 -8.38 6.10
N ALA A 18 -7.77 -7.33 6.75
CA ALA A 18 -8.57 -6.16 7.11
C ALA A 18 -9.12 -5.46 5.85
N TYR A 19 -8.28 -5.26 4.84
CA TYR A 19 -8.69 -4.68 3.57
C TYR A 19 -9.74 -5.52 2.85
N TYR A 20 -9.50 -6.82 2.68
CA TYR A 20 -10.44 -7.69 1.97
C TYR A 20 -11.77 -7.88 2.73
N ALA A 21 -11.74 -7.96 4.06
CA ALA A 21 -12.96 -8.00 4.87
C ALA A 21 -13.78 -6.71 4.72
N GLN A 22 -13.12 -5.55 4.71
CA GLN A 22 -13.79 -4.27 4.48
C GLN A 22 -14.44 -4.22 3.09
N LYS A 23 -13.73 -4.61 2.04
CA LYS A 23 -14.29 -4.70 0.67
C LYS A 23 -15.45 -5.68 0.55
N ALA A 24 -15.44 -6.75 1.32
CA ALA A 24 -16.52 -7.75 1.35
C ALA A 24 -17.74 -7.32 2.18
N GLY A 25 -17.76 -6.07 2.69
CA GLY A 25 -18.86 -5.57 3.52
C GLY A 25 -18.94 -6.21 4.91
N LYS A 26 -17.79 -6.60 5.48
CA LYS A 26 -17.67 -7.21 6.81
C LYS A 26 -16.85 -6.31 7.75
N PRO A 27 -17.37 -5.11 8.12
CA PRO A 27 -16.60 -4.11 8.87
C PRO A 27 -16.17 -4.59 10.25
N ASP A 28 -16.97 -5.41 10.94
CA ASP A 28 -16.61 -5.92 12.27
C ASP A 28 -15.40 -6.86 12.21
N ILE A 29 -15.36 -7.72 11.19
CA ILE A 29 -14.20 -8.60 10.94
C ILE A 29 -12.99 -7.77 10.54
N ALA A 30 -13.18 -6.76 9.69
CA ALA A 30 -12.11 -5.85 9.29
C ALA A 30 -11.50 -5.12 10.49
N ALA A 31 -12.32 -4.62 11.40
CA ALA A 31 -11.88 -3.93 12.61
C ALA A 31 -11.11 -4.88 13.56
N ASP A 32 -11.55 -6.12 13.75
CA ASP A 32 -10.83 -7.13 14.55
C ASP A 32 -9.44 -7.43 13.92
N MET A 33 -9.39 -7.64 12.60
CA MET A 33 -8.13 -7.87 11.90
C MET A 33 -7.21 -6.65 11.96
N CYS A 34 -7.76 -5.44 11.88
CA CYS A 34 -7.01 -4.20 12.05
C CYS A 34 -6.37 -4.10 13.43
N THR A 35 -7.13 -4.38 14.49
CA THR A 35 -6.61 -4.38 15.88
C THR A 35 -5.45 -5.35 16.05
N ARG A 36 -5.59 -6.57 15.56
CA ARG A 36 -4.51 -7.57 15.58
C ARG A 36 -3.28 -7.13 14.77
N ALA A 37 -3.50 -6.50 13.62
CA ALA A 37 -2.41 -5.96 12.80
C ALA A 37 -1.65 -4.85 13.53
N GLU A 38 -2.35 -3.94 14.21
CA GLU A 38 -1.74 -2.89 15.04
C GLU A 38 -0.92 -3.48 16.20
N GLU A 39 -1.46 -4.49 16.89
CA GLU A 39 -0.73 -5.20 17.96
C GLU A 39 0.55 -5.86 17.44
N ALA A 40 0.50 -6.48 16.26
CA ALA A 40 1.66 -7.10 15.62
C ALA A 40 2.68 -6.08 15.08
N LEU A 41 2.28 -4.82 14.86
CA LEU A 41 3.17 -3.72 14.48
C LEU A 41 3.87 -3.08 15.67
N ALA A 42 3.31 -3.21 16.87
CA ALA A 42 3.86 -2.59 18.07
C ALA A 42 5.32 -3.06 18.31
N GLY A 43 6.24 -2.11 18.43
CA GLY A 43 7.66 -2.38 18.56
C GLY A 43 8.42 -2.71 17.26
N ARG A 44 7.73 -2.74 16.12
CA ARG A 44 8.32 -3.00 14.78
C ARG A 44 8.25 -1.81 13.83
N GLU A 45 8.02 -0.62 14.35
CA GLU A 45 7.77 0.59 13.54
C GLU A 45 8.95 1.01 12.64
N LYS A 46 10.12 0.40 12.85
CA LYS A 46 11.35 0.64 12.05
C LYS A 46 11.72 -0.53 11.14
N ASP A 47 10.90 -1.55 11.08
CA ASP A 47 11.17 -2.75 10.27
C ASP A 47 10.75 -2.54 8.80
N GLU A 48 11.73 -2.33 7.93
CA GLU A 48 11.53 -2.11 6.49
C GLU A 48 10.89 -3.31 5.77
N TYR A 49 10.94 -4.52 6.34
CA TYR A 49 10.24 -5.68 5.78
C TYR A 49 8.72 -5.48 5.76
N LEU A 50 8.21 -4.63 6.66
CA LEU A 50 6.78 -4.29 6.71
C LEU A 50 6.29 -3.63 5.41
N LEU A 51 7.17 -3.01 4.64
CA LEU A 51 6.80 -2.37 3.37
C LEU A 51 6.06 -3.32 2.40
N LEU A 52 6.35 -4.62 2.45
CA LEU A 52 5.68 -5.62 1.62
C LEU A 52 4.19 -5.81 1.97
N TYR A 53 3.78 -5.41 3.16
CA TYR A 53 2.46 -5.73 3.72
C TYR A 53 1.66 -4.50 4.15
N MET A 54 2.28 -3.33 4.10
CA MET A 54 1.64 -2.10 4.56
C MET A 54 0.71 -1.47 3.54
N GLY A 55 0.90 -1.75 2.25
CA GLY A 55 0.14 -1.07 1.21
C GLY A 55 -1.37 -1.32 1.28
N LEU A 56 -1.80 -2.58 1.41
CA LEU A 56 -3.23 -2.90 1.58
C LEU A 56 -3.76 -2.50 2.96
N PHE A 57 -2.90 -2.43 3.97
CA PHE A 57 -3.26 -1.89 5.26
C PHE A 57 -3.52 -0.37 5.20
N ILE A 58 -2.71 0.36 4.43
CA ILE A 58 -2.96 1.77 4.10
C ILE A 58 -4.30 1.89 3.36
N ALA A 59 -4.59 1.02 2.37
CA ALA A 59 -5.85 1.02 1.65
C ALA A 59 -7.06 0.84 2.59
N TYR A 60 -6.98 -0.07 3.54
CA TYR A 60 -8.00 -0.24 4.57
C TYR A 60 -8.24 1.05 5.35
N TYR A 61 -7.16 1.72 5.79
CA TYR A 61 -7.30 2.97 6.53
C TYR A 61 -7.81 4.12 5.67
N LEU A 62 -7.43 4.22 4.39
CA LEU A 62 -8.00 5.25 3.53
C LEU A 62 -9.52 5.10 3.35
N MET A 63 -10.06 3.88 3.48
CA MET A 63 -11.50 3.64 3.51
C MET A 63 -12.16 3.99 4.86
N THR A 64 -11.44 3.87 5.98
CA THR A 64 -12.04 3.90 7.33
C THR A 64 -11.57 5.05 8.21
N ASN A 65 -10.29 5.40 8.14
CA ASN A 65 -9.65 6.51 8.87
C ASN A 65 -8.49 7.06 8.04
N PRO A 66 -8.76 7.95 7.08
CA PRO A 66 -7.74 8.44 6.13
C PRO A 66 -6.51 9.07 6.80
N GLU A 67 -6.68 9.77 7.91
CA GLU A 67 -5.55 10.40 8.63
C GLU A 67 -4.53 9.34 9.09
N ARG A 68 -5.03 8.24 9.66
CA ARG A 68 -4.19 7.11 10.07
C ARG A 68 -3.53 6.44 8.87
N GLY A 69 -4.27 6.32 7.77
CA GLY A 69 -3.73 5.79 6.51
C GLY A 69 -2.55 6.59 5.99
N TRP A 70 -2.63 7.91 6.03
CA TRP A 70 -1.55 8.78 5.59
C TRP A 70 -0.35 8.81 6.55
N GLU A 71 -0.53 8.66 7.85
CA GLU A 71 0.58 8.47 8.79
C GLU A 71 1.43 7.25 8.43
N TYR A 72 0.80 6.13 8.08
CA TYR A 72 1.50 4.95 7.59
C TYR A 72 2.12 5.16 6.20
N ALA A 73 1.40 5.82 5.30
CA ALA A 73 1.87 6.09 3.95
C ALA A 73 3.12 6.95 3.94
N GLU A 74 3.20 8.01 4.74
CA GLU A 74 4.41 8.85 4.86
C GLU A 74 5.65 8.01 5.18
N ARG A 75 5.55 7.15 6.18
CA ARG A 75 6.63 6.27 6.61
C ARG A 75 7.02 5.28 5.51
N CYS A 76 6.03 4.66 4.88
CA CYS A 76 6.25 3.68 3.81
C CYS A 76 6.83 4.32 2.55
N ILE A 77 6.42 5.54 2.20
CA ILE A 77 6.99 6.29 1.08
C ILE A 77 8.47 6.56 1.34
N ASP A 78 8.84 7.03 2.53
CA ASP A 78 10.23 7.23 2.91
C ASP A 78 11.05 5.93 2.80
N TRP A 79 10.56 4.82 3.35
CA TRP A 79 11.23 3.51 3.23
C TRP A 79 11.37 3.04 1.78
N SER A 80 10.37 3.30 0.94
CA SER A 80 10.36 2.88 -0.46
C SER A 80 11.50 3.50 -1.28
N LEU A 81 12.01 4.65 -0.86
CA LEU A 81 13.11 5.34 -1.56
C LEU A 81 14.44 4.57 -1.45
N ARG A 82 14.60 3.78 -0.40
CA ARG A 82 15.86 3.08 -0.06
C ARG A 82 15.78 1.56 -0.13
N THR A 83 14.66 1.02 -0.58
CA THR A 83 14.45 -0.43 -0.63
C THR A 83 14.78 -1.03 -2.01
N ASN A 84 14.73 -2.36 -2.12
CA ASN A 84 14.95 -3.05 -3.39
C ASN A 84 13.75 -2.89 -4.35
N THR A 85 13.98 -3.18 -5.63
CA THR A 85 13.00 -2.95 -6.70
C THR A 85 11.75 -3.80 -6.58
N LEU A 86 11.82 -5.01 -6.03
CA LEU A 86 10.64 -5.86 -5.84
C LEU A 86 9.69 -5.27 -4.78
N LYS A 87 10.23 -4.82 -3.66
CA LYS A 87 9.44 -4.14 -2.63
C LYS A 87 8.85 -2.84 -3.15
N LYS A 88 9.62 -2.05 -3.92
CA LYS A 88 9.11 -0.84 -4.60
C LYS A 88 7.95 -1.15 -5.52
N TYR A 89 8.08 -2.18 -6.36
CA TYR A 89 7.01 -2.59 -7.27
C TYR A 89 5.74 -2.94 -6.51
N ARG A 90 5.84 -3.81 -5.50
CA ARG A 90 4.67 -4.25 -4.72
C ARG A 90 4.02 -3.10 -3.98
N PHE A 91 4.81 -2.28 -3.31
CA PHE A 91 4.31 -1.10 -2.61
C PHE A 91 3.65 -0.10 -3.57
N SER A 92 4.23 0.13 -4.75
CA SER A 92 3.64 1.01 -5.76
C SER A 92 2.30 0.49 -6.27
N CYS A 93 2.17 -0.81 -6.52
CA CYS A 93 0.90 -1.44 -6.87
C CYS A 93 -0.15 -1.26 -5.78
N ASP A 94 0.22 -1.48 -4.53
CA ASP A 94 -0.69 -1.32 -3.40
C ASP A 94 -1.10 0.13 -3.18
N MET A 95 -0.20 1.09 -3.41
CA MET A 95 -0.53 2.52 -3.36
C MET A 95 -1.48 2.94 -4.50
N VAL A 96 -1.32 2.38 -5.70
CA VAL A 96 -2.30 2.58 -6.79
C VAL A 96 -3.69 2.11 -6.38
N GLU A 97 -3.79 0.95 -5.71
CA GLU A 97 -5.06 0.47 -5.15
C GLU A 97 -5.56 1.37 -4.03
N ALA A 98 -4.72 1.71 -3.07
CA ALA A 98 -5.09 2.49 -1.89
C ALA A 98 -5.63 3.89 -2.25
N LEU A 99 -5.01 4.57 -3.20
CA LEU A 99 -5.38 5.93 -3.59
C LEU A 99 -6.76 6.03 -4.25
N LYS A 100 -7.35 4.92 -4.69
CA LYS A 100 -8.75 4.90 -5.17
C LYS A 100 -9.76 5.30 -4.09
N TYR A 101 -9.39 5.15 -2.82
CA TYR A 101 -10.25 5.41 -1.67
C TYR A 101 -10.04 6.79 -1.05
N GLU A 102 -9.03 7.54 -1.50
CA GLU A 102 -8.83 8.93 -1.06
C GLU A 102 -9.69 9.87 -1.92
N MET A 103 -10.69 10.48 -1.30
CA MET A 103 -11.63 11.34 -2.00
C MET A 103 -11.21 12.82 -2.02
N ARG A 104 -10.22 13.21 -1.22
CA ARG A 104 -9.71 14.58 -1.21
C ARG A 104 -8.77 14.79 -2.40
N PRO A 105 -8.75 15.97 -3.03
CA PRO A 105 -7.84 16.25 -4.14
C PRO A 105 -6.39 16.44 -3.69
N GLU A 106 -6.19 16.85 -2.44
CA GLU A 106 -4.89 17.17 -1.88
C GLU A 106 -4.75 16.62 -0.45
N VAL A 107 -3.51 16.30 -0.07
CA VAL A 107 -3.15 15.83 1.27
C VAL A 107 -1.89 16.55 1.76
N HIS A 108 -1.76 16.68 3.07
CA HIS A 108 -0.58 17.25 3.71
C HIS A 108 0.32 16.12 4.22
N LEU A 109 1.55 16.04 3.70
CA LEU A 109 2.52 15.00 4.03
C LEU A 109 3.89 15.61 4.34
N ALA A 110 4.58 15.04 5.32
CA ALA A 110 5.97 15.36 5.63
C ALA A 110 6.90 14.35 4.94
N LEU A 111 7.12 14.53 3.64
CA LEU A 111 7.99 13.66 2.85
C LEU A 111 9.43 14.21 2.80
N PRO A 112 10.45 13.34 2.66
CA PRO A 112 11.83 13.75 2.56
C PRO A 112 12.14 14.45 1.22
N GLU A 113 13.16 15.30 1.21
CA GLU A 113 13.59 16.05 0.01
C GLU A 113 14.00 15.14 -1.16
N GLU A 114 14.42 13.90 -0.86
CA GLU A 114 14.78 12.89 -1.87
C GLU A 114 13.56 12.31 -2.61
N PHE A 115 12.34 12.55 -2.11
CA PHE A 115 11.14 12.10 -2.81
C PHE A 115 10.98 12.86 -4.14
N PRO A 116 10.82 12.18 -5.29
CA PRO A 116 10.82 12.84 -6.61
C PRO A 116 9.76 13.92 -6.79
N LEU A 117 8.65 13.85 -6.07
CA LEU A 117 7.59 14.86 -6.08
C LEU A 117 7.65 15.80 -4.86
N TYR A 118 8.80 15.86 -4.16
CA TYR A 118 8.94 16.66 -2.94
C TYR A 118 8.42 18.09 -3.11
N ARG A 119 7.71 18.55 -2.11
CA ARG A 119 7.17 19.92 -2.00
C ARG A 119 7.46 20.49 -0.61
N ALA A 120 8.10 21.65 -0.59
CA ALA A 120 8.44 22.32 0.67
C ALA A 120 7.22 22.78 1.46
N ASP A 121 6.06 23.01 0.78
CA ASP A 121 4.79 23.33 1.43
C ASP A 121 4.07 22.11 2.02
N GLY A 122 4.56 20.90 1.73
CA GLY A 122 3.95 19.65 2.21
C GLY A 122 2.59 19.32 1.61
N VAL A 123 2.13 20.04 0.60
CA VAL A 123 0.82 19.84 -0.04
C VAL A 123 0.99 19.02 -1.31
N TYR A 124 0.38 17.84 -1.35
CA TYR A 124 0.50 16.91 -2.47
C TYR A 124 -0.84 16.64 -3.13
N SER A 125 -0.86 16.72 -4.47
CA SER A 125 -2.00 16.28 -5.27
C SER A 125 -2.12 14.76 -5.22
N VAL A 126 -3.29 14.25 -4.83
CA VAL A 126 -3.58 12.81 -4.79
C VAL A 126 -3.47 12.19 -6.18
N SER A 127 -3.91 12.89 -7.21
CA SER A 127 -3.80 12.41 -8.61
C SER A 127 -2.36 12.35 -9.10
N GLU A 128 -1.48 13.27 -8.69
CA GLU A 128 -0.06 13.22 -9.01
C GLU A 128 0.66 12.08 -8.28
N LEU A 129 0.34 11.86 -7.01
CA LEU A 129 0.85 10.71 -6.26
C LEU A 129 0.42 9.39 -6.93
N GLY A 130 -0.83 9.28 -7.33
CA GLY A 130 -1.35 8.10 -8.03
C GLY A 130 -0.61 7.84 -9.34
N ARG A 131 -0.38 8.89 -10.14
CA ARG A 131 0.39 8.79 -11.37
C ARG A 131 1.84 8.37 -11.12
N TYR A 132 2.48 8.93 -10.10
CA TYR A 132 3.84 8.57 -9.72
C TYR A 132 3.96 7.08 -9.37
N PHE A 133 3.09 6.56 -8.51
CA PHE A 133 3.13 5.15 -8.13
C PHE A 133 2.78 4.22 -9.30
N TYR A 134 1.82 4.60 -10.13
CA TYR A 134 1.52 3.83 -11.34
C TYR A 134 2.72 3.76 -12.28
N GLN A 135 3.37 4.88 -12.58
CA GLN A 135 4.54 4.92 -13.48
C GLN A 135 5.70 4.11 -12.92
N GLN A 136 5.94 4.19 -11.61
CA GLN A 136 6.97 3.38 -10.96
C GLN A 136 6.66 1.89 -11.04
N ALA A 137 5.41 1.49 -10.79
CA ALA A 137 4.98 0.10 -10.92
C ALA A 137 5.09 -0.39 -12.37
N GLU A 138 4.68 0.42 -13.35
CA GLU A 138 4.73 0.08 -14.77
C GLU A 138 6.18 -0.12 -15.25
N GLU A 139 7.08 0.78 -14.91
CA GLU A 139 8.51 0.67 -15.28
C GLU A 139 9.11 -0.61 -14.71
N LEU A 140 8.91 -0.87 -13.42
CA LEU A 140 9.45 -2.06 -12.77
C LEU A 140 8.81 -3.35 -13.30
N ALA A 141 7.49 -3.34 -13.58
CA ALA A 141 6.80 -4.47 -14.19
C ALA A 141 7.41 -4.82 -15.55
N ARG A 142 7.61 -3.84 -16.43
CA ARG A 142 8.22 -4.06 -17.75
C ARG A 142 9.62 -4.66 -17.65
N ARG A 143 10.43 -4.19 -16.69
CA ARG A 143 11.79 -4.71 -16.45
C ARG A 143 11.77 -6.16 -15.97
N TYR A 144 10.88 -6.51 -15.05
CA TYR A 144 10.75 -7.88 -14.54
C TYR A 144 10.21 -8.83 -15.61
N ASP A 145 9.18 -8.43 -16.33
CA ASP A 145 8.58 -9.24 -17.39
C ASP A 145 9.55 -9.49 -18.53
N ALA A 146 10.31 -8.48 -18.96
CA ALA A 146 11.37 -8.64 -19.97
C ALA A 146 12.44 -9.65 -19.53
N ARG A 147 12.87 -9.57 -18.26
CA ARG A 147 13.85 -10.53 -17.69
C ARG A 147 13.29 -11.94 -17.61
N ASN A 148 12.04 -12.09 -17.25
CA ASN A 148 11.40 -13.38 -16.98
C ASN A 148 10.78 -13.99 -18.26
N GLY A 149 10.67 -13.24 -19.35
CA GLY A 149 10.06 -13.70 -20.59
C GLY A 149 8.54 -13.93 -20.49
N ASN A 150 7.85 -13.16 -19.67
CA ASN A 150 6.39 -13.24 -19.49
C ASN A 150 5.77 -11.86 -19.27
N SER A 151 4.48 -11.80 -18.93
CA SER A 151 3.71 -10.57 -18.68
C SER A 151 3.11 -10.48 -17.26
N GLY A 152 3.53 -11.35 -16.35
CA GLY A 152 2.85 -11.53 -15.07
C GLY A 152 2.79 -10.27 -14.19
N TYR A 153 3.84 -9.45 -14.20
CA TYR A 153 3.87 -8.20 -13.42
C TYR A 153 2.98 -7.13 -14.04
N MET A 154 3.00 -6.97 -15.37
CA MET A 154 2.11 -6.04 -16.07
C MET A 154 0.66 -6.46 -16.00
N ASP A 155 0.36 -7.77 -16.09
CA ASP A 155 -1.00 -8.28 -15.97
C ASP A 155 -1.59 -8.00 -14.60
N ARG A 156 -0.80 -8.17 -13.54
CA ARG A 156 -1.21 -7.78 -12.17
C ARG A 156 -1.52 -6.29 -12.06
N LEU A 157 -0.68 -5.42 -12.61
CA LEU A 157 -0.91 -3.98 -12.58
C LEU A 157 -2.20 -3.60 -13.33
N LYS A 158 -2.45 -4.20 -14.49
CA LYS A 158 -3.70 -4.01 -15.26
C LYS A 158 -4.93 -4.47 -14.49
N GLU A 159 -4.84 -5.59 -13.78
CA GLU A 159 -5.91 -6.10 -12.93
C GLU A 159 -6.26 -5.10 -11.82
N ILE A 160 -5.26 -4.52 -11.15
CA ILE A 160 -5.47 -3.47 -10.15
C ILE A 160 -6.18 -2.25 -10.76
N MET A 161 -5.79 -1.84 -11.97
CA MET A 161 -6.40 -0.69 -12.64
C MET A 161 -7.84 -0.93 -13.11
N SER A 162 -8.23 -2.17 -13.36
CA SER A 162 -9.56 -2.54 -13.86
C SER A 162 -10.60 -2.83 -12.78
N ASN A 163 -10.21 -2.98 -11.52
CA ASN A 163 -11.07 -3.19 -10.36
C ASN A 163 -11.32 -1.87 -9.63
#